data_fd073d54f9d5026cdfcc019ab28d80ac
#
_entry.id   fd073d54f9d5026cdfcc019ab28d80ac
#
_cell.length_a   1.000
_cell.length_b   1.000
_cell.length_c   1.000
_cell.angle_alpha   90.00
_cell.angle_beta   90.00
_cell.angle_gamma   90.00
#
_symmetry.space_group_name_H-M   'P 1'
#
loop_
_entity.id
_entity.type
_entity.pdbx_description
1 polymer ?
#
loop_
_entity_poly.entity_id
_entity_poly.type
_entity_poly.pdbx_seq_one_letter_code
_entity_poly.pdbx_strand_id
1 'polypeptide(L)'
;NIPVLGGLFRLVTVRQYNYSDENHDAEIELAQITYGEDTGEGIPAGEGSPVGEMAVGAAAPEGMDAGSTEGTGKEAATAKLSEDGVQEINQDMETTVDELIRQFEDTLSEEGYHGLHVSQEVVTDNAQYYTVKLSALETEASGYEHNQFYTIDKQTGNVVALADLFAEGSDYISVISENIKTQMREQMVADEGVIYFLDDEDMPEFNFQSITEQTNFYFNESGELVIAFDEYEVAPGYMGAPEFVIPQKVTAGLLK
;
A
#
# COMPACT_ATOMS: atom_id res chain seq x y z
N ASN A 1 7.48 -29.07 9.73
CA ASN A 1 6.77 -28.64 8.54
C ASN A 1 5.39 -28.20 8.98
N ILE A 2 5.22 -26.91 9.17
CA ILE A 2 3.91 -26.27 9.29
C ILE A 2 3.44 -26.14 7.84
N PRO A 3 2.28 -26.68 7.45
CA PRO A 3 1.74 -26.37 6.13
C PRO A 3 1.46 -24.88 6.11
N VAL A 4 2.14 -24.14 5.24
CA VAL A 4 1.76 -22.79 4.86
C VAL A 4 0.39 -22.95 4.21
N LEU A 5 -0.66 -22.64 4.92
CA LEU A 5 -2.00 -22.50 4.36
C LEU A 5 -1.94 -21.26 3.46
N GLY A 6 -1.67 -21.52 2.17
CA GLY A 6 -1.62 -20.49 1.15
C GLY A 6 -3.00 -19.93 0.88
N GLY A 7 -3.50 -19.10 1.77
CA GLY A 7 -4.55 -18.19 1.40
C GLY A 7 -3.97 -17.23 0.36
N LEU A 8 -4.61 -17.14 -0.78
CA LEU A 8 -4.17 -16.29 -1.87
C LEU A 8 -4.75 -14.90 -1.65
N PHE A 9 -3.88 -13.92 -1.36
CA PHE A 9 -4.25 -12.52 -1.43
C PHE A 9 -4.29 -12.11 -2.90
N ARG A 10 -5.30 -11.33 -3.26
CA ARG A 10 -5.50 -10.82 -4.62
C ARG A 10 -5.97 -9.39 -4.56
N LEU A 11 -5.54 -8.61 -5.53
CA LEU A 11 -6.07 -7.27 -5.78
C LEU A 11 -7.15 -7.36 -6.84
N VAL A 12 -8.36 -6.89 -6.53
CA VAL A 12 -9.52 -6.97 -7.42
C VAL A 12 -10.11 -5.58 -7.58
N THR A 13 -10.15 -5.08 -8.81
CA THR A 13 -10.77 -3.78 -9.14
C THR A 13 -12.25 -3.82 -8.81
N VAL A 14 -12.69 -2.87 -7.99
CA VAL A 14 -14.09 -2.76 -7.53
C VAL A 14 -14.78 -1.51 -8.03
N ARG A 15 -14.02 -0.47 -8.40
CA ARG A 15 -14.55 0.79 -8.91
C ARG A 15 -13.58 1.43 -9.90
N GLN A 16 -14.13 2.12 -10.90
CA GLN A 16 -13.39 2.99 -11.80
C GLN A 16 -14.09 4.34 -11.87
N TYR A 17 -13.33 5.42 -11.87
CA TYR A 17 -13.78 6.78 -12.10
C TYR A 17 -12.98 7.34 -13.27
N ASN A 18 -13.68 7.88 -14.26
CA ASN A 18 -13.05 8.50 -15.43
C ASN A 18 -13.76 9.82 -15.74
N TYR A 19 -12.99 10.87 -15.90
CA TYR A 19 -13.46 12.17 -16.32
C TYR A 19 -12.50 12.75 -17.36
N SER A 20 -13.02 13.41 -18.41
CA SER A 20 -12.17 14.10 -19.38
C SER A 20 -12.93 15.22 -20.07
N ASP A 21 -12.36 16.42 -20.05
CA ASP A 21 -12.79 17.57 -20.84
C ASP A 21 -11.57 18.29 -21.45
N GLU A 22 -11.69 19.56 -21.85
CA GLU A 22 -10.59 20.30 -22.49
C GLU A 22 -9.41 20.58 -21.55
N ASN A 23 -9.66 20.69 -20.24
CA ASN A 23 -8.71 21.10 -19.22
C ASN A 23 -8.55 20.13 -18.07
N HIS A 24 -9.41 19.12 -17.96
CA HIS A 24 -9.41 18.19 -16.84
C HIS A 24 -9.40 16.77 -17.33
N ASP A 25 -8.56 15.93 -16.74
CA ASP A 25 -8.47 14.51 -17.04
C ASP A 25 -8.28 13.72 -15.75
N ALA A 26 -9.15 12.73 -15.49
CA ALA A 26 -8.99 11.83 -14.37
C ALA A 26 -9.19 10.38 -14.79
N GLU A 27 -8.25 9.53 -14.44
CA GLU A 27 -8.33 8.09 -14.58
C GLU A 27 -7.98 7.45 -13.23
N ILE A 28 -8.99 6.88 -12.58
CA ILE A 28 -8.86 6.33 -11.24
C ILE A 28 -9.38 4.92 -11.22
N GLU A 29 -8.55 4.01 -10.78
CA GLU A 29 -8.91 2.64 -10.51
C GLU A 29 -8.81 2.37 -9.01
N LEU A 30 -9.89 1.88 -8.38
CA LEU A 30 -9.88 1.40 -7.01
C LEU A 30 -9.99 -0.12 -7.03
N ALA A 31 -9.00 -0.77 -6.48
CA ALA A 31 -9.01 -2.19 -6.21
C ALA A 31 -9.05 -2.46 -4.70
N GLN A 32 -9.58 -3.60 -4.32
CA GLN A 32 -9.60 -4.09 -2.94
C GLN A 32 -8.78 -5.37 -2.81
N ILE A 33 -8.15 -5.53 -1.67
CA ILE A 33 -7.48 -6.78 -1.31
C ILE A 33 -8.55 -7.78 -0.92
N THR A 34 -8.53 -8.94 -1.56
CA THR A 34 -9.38 -10.08 -1.23
C THR A 34 -8.52 -11.25 -0.76
N TYR A 35 -9.08 -12.05 0.14
CA TYR A 35 -8.46 -13.26 0.65
C TYR A 35 -9.41 -14.44 0.46
N GLY A 36 -8.93 -15.56 -0.06
CA GLY A 36 -9.75 -16.75 -0.28
C GLY A 36 -8.91 -17.99 -0.55
N GLU A 37 -9.53 -19.16 -0.44
CA GLU A 37 -8.94 -20.42 -0.91
C GLU A 37 -8.92 -20.40 -2.44
N ASP A 38 -7.83 -20.93 -3.02
CA ASP A 38 -7.75 -21.10 -4.47
C ASP A 38 -8.70 -22.23 -4.92
N THR A 39 -9.96 -21.89 -5.15
CA THR A 39 -10.98 -22.85 -5.61
C THR A 39 -10.85 -23.17 -7.10
N GLY A 40 -9.87 -22.58 -7.81
CA GLY A 40 -9.64 -22.88 -9.24
C GLY A 40 -10.75 -22.46 -10.20
N GLU A 41 -11.81 -21.81 -9.71
CA GLU A 41 -12.89 -21.28 -10.55
C GLU A 41 -12.59 -19.80 -10.88
N GLY A 42 -12.21 -19.56 -12.13
CA GLY A 42 -12.04 -18.20 -12.66
C GLY A 42 -13.34 -17.41 -12.53
N ILE A 43 -13.27 -16.25 -11.88
CA ILE A 43 -14.40 -15.31 -11.82
C ILE A 43 -14.69 -14.84 -13.25
N PRO A 44 -15.94 -14.96 -13.75
CA PRO A 44 -16.27 -14.43 -15.08
C PRO A 44 -16.16 -12.90 -15.04
N ALA A 45 -15.54 -12.35 -16.07
CA ALA A 45 -15.49 -10.92 -16.30
C ALA A 45 -16.90 -10.32 -16.18
N GLY A 46 -17.08 -9.39 -15.24
CA GLY A 46 -18.38 -8.76 -14.99
C GLY A 46 -18.81 -7.91 -16.17
N GLU A 47 -19.86 -8.35 -16.84
CA GLU A 47 -20.64 -7.48 -17.71
C GLU A 47 -21.33 -6.42 -16.87
N GLY A 48 -21.17 -5.16 -17.27
CA GLY A 48 -21.80 -4.01 -16.65
C GLY A 48 -23.32 -4.16 -16.56
N SER A 49 -23.87 -3.91 -15.39
CA SER A 49 -25.31 -3.80 -15.20
C SER A 49 -25.73 -2.39 -14.83
N PRO A 50 -26.81 -1.89 -15.41
CA PRO A 50 -27.28 -0.53 -15.22
C PRO A 50 -28.05 -0.38 -13.90
N VAL A 51 -28.02 0.85 -13.39
CA VAL A 51 -28.83 1.34 -12.26
C VAL A 51 -30.31 0.98 -12.38
N GLY A 52 -30.90 0.56 -11.28
CA GLY A 52 -32.35 0.49 -11.18
C GLY A 52 -32.90 -0.24 -9.97
N GLU A 53 -33.44 0.57 -9.08
CA GLU A 53 -34.71 0.37 -8.36
C GLU A 53 -34.82 -0.55 -7.14
N MET A 54 -35.20 0.10 -6.05
CA MET A 54 -35.59 -0.47 -4.76
C MET A 54 -36.80 -1.40 -4.85
N ALA A 55 -36.79 -2.49 -4.10
CA ALA A 55 -38.01 -3.10 -3.60
C ALA A 55 -37.78 -3.74 -2.21
N VAL A 56 -38.60 -3.31 -1.29
CA VAL A 56 -38.76 -3.78 0.08
C VAL A 56 -39.55 -5.09 0.09
N GLY A 57 -39.19 -6.04 0.98
CA GLY A 57 -40.10 -7.18 1.20
C GLY A 57 -39.56 -8.27 2.12
N ALA A 58 -40.15 -8.33 3.26
CA ALA A 58 -39.96 -9.13 4.47
C ALA A 58 -40.10 -10.66 4.35
N ALA A 59 -39.61 -11.31 5.41
CA ALA A 59 -40.12 -12.50 6.13
C ALA A 59 -39.24 -13.75 6.13
N ALA A 60 -38.77 -14.07 7.34
CA ALA A 60 -38.37 -15.42 7.75
C ALA A 60 -39.60 -16.37 7.85
N PRO A 61 -39.43 -17.69 7.96
CA PRO A 61 -39.42 -18.26 9.31
C PRO A 61 -38.48 -19.48 9.55
N GLU A 62 -38.34 -19.71 10.82
CA GLU A 62 -37.77 -20.73 11.66
C GLU A 62 -37.92 -22.21 11.28
N GLY A 63 -37.03 -23.06 11.82
CA GLY A 63 -37.29 -24.48 12.07
C GLY A 63 -36.04 -25.33 12.33
N MET A 64 -35.70 -25.55 13.62
CA MET A 64 -35.31 -26.77 14.38
C MET A 64 -34.77 -27.98 13.57
N ASP A 65 -33.83 -28.79 14.01
CA ASP A 65 -33.51 -29.44 15.32
C ASP A 65 -32.24 -30.31 15.21
N ALA A 66 -31.59 -30.44 16.34
CA ALA A 66 -30.63 -31.33 16.94
C ALA A 66 -30.04 -32.57 16.19
N GLY A 67 -28.74 -32.81 16.43
CA GLY A 67 -28.05 -34.07 16.24
C GLY A 67 -26.62 -34.06 16.76
N SER A 68 -26.42 -34.33 18.03
CA SER A 68 -25.15 -34.54 18.73
C SER A 68 -24.41 -35.80 18.22
N THR A 69 -23.10 -35.68 17.94
CA THR A 69 -22.14 -36.76 18.17
C THR A 69 -20.78 -36.22 18.50
N GLU A 70 -20.31 -36.54 19.69
CA GLU A 70 -18.94 -36.29 20.17
C GLU A 70 -17.94 -37.11 19.36
N GLY A 71 -16.91 -36.40 18.85
CA GLY A 71 -15.71 -36.98 18.29
C GLY A 71 -14.51 -36.17 18.79
N THR A 72 -13.80 -36.70 19.81
CA THR A 72 -12.55 -36.14 20.31
C THR A 72 -11.46 -36.26 19.27
N GLY A 73 -11.31 -35.24 18.43
CA GLY A 73 -10.14 -34.98 17.60
C GLY A 73 -9.44 -33.75 18.12
N LYS A 74 -8.15 -33.89 18.48
CA LYS A 74 -7.26 -32.77 18.74
C LYS A 74 -7.22 -31.88 17.49
N GLU A 75 -8.06 -30.87 17.45
CA GLU A 75 -7.91 -29.77 16.50
C GLU A 75 -6.65 -28.99 16.87
N ALA A 76 -5.64 -29.09 15.99
CA ALA A 76 -4.63 -28.07 15.93
C ALA A 76 -5.37 -26.76 15.63
N ALA A 77 -5.31 -25.82 16.55
CA ALA A 77 -5.88 -24.49 16.36
C ALA A 77 -5.19 -23.88 15.12
N THR A 78 -5.85 -23.96 13.99
CA THR A 78 -5.55 -23.13 12.82
C THR A 78 -5.83 -21.70 13.29
N ALA A 79 -4.78 -20.91 13.47
CA ALA A 79 -4.94 -19.48 13.71
C ALA A 79 -5.78 -18.94 12.55
N LYS A 80 -7.01 -18.52 12.85
CA LYS A 80 -7.88 -17.91 11.86
C LYS A 80 -7.25 -16.57 11.53
N LEU A 81 -6.89 -16.37 10.26
CA LEU A 81 -6.40 -15.07 9.79
C LEU A 81 -7.39 -13.99 10.19
N SER A 82 -6.88 -12.88 10.69
CA SER A 82 -7.70 -11.70 10.98
C SER A 82 -8.14 -11.10 9.63
N GLU A 83 -9.43 -11.09 9.39
CA GLU A 83 -10.01 -10.35 8.26
C GLU A 83 -9.98 -8.84 8.53
N ASP A 84 -9.74 -8.46 9.78
CA ASP A 84 -9.81 -7.06 10.25
C ASP A 84 -8.76 -6.18 9.56
N GLY A 85 -7.51 -6.67 9.42
CA GLY A 85 -6.45 -5.91 8.75
C GLY A 85 -6.69 -5.68 7.26
N VAL A 86 -7.24 -6.67 6.56
CA VAL A 86 -7.64 -6.52 5.15
C VAL A 86 -8.77 -5.49 5.01
N GLN A 87 -9.76 -5.53 5.91
CA GLN A 87 -10.87 -4.57 5.90
C GLN A 87 -10.38 -3.15 6.23
N GLU A 88 -9.46 -3.01 7.19
CA GLU A 88 -8.87 -1.73 7.56
C GLU A 88 -8.15 -1.10 6.35
N ILE A 89 -7.29 -1.84 5.66
CA ILE A 89 -6.59 -1.36 4.46
C ILE A 89 -7.58 -1.00 3.34
N ASN A 90 -8.54 -1.87 3.05
CA ASN A 90 -9.51 -1.61 2.00
C ASN A 90 -10.34 -0.34 2.29
N GLN A 91 -10.71 -0.11 3.54
CA GLN A 91 -11.43 1.09 3.95
C GLN A 91 -10.53 2.35 3.85
N ASP A 92 -9.26 2.24 4.20
CA ASP A 92 -8.31 3.36 4.10
C ASP A 92 -8.05 3.72 2.64
N MET A 93 -7.78 2.75 1.77
CA MET A 93 -7.64 2.96 0.33
C MET A 93 -8.89 3.61 -0.29
N GLU A 94 -10.10 3.14 0.08
CA GLU A 94 -11.35 3.71 -0.40
C GLU A 94 -11.51 5.16 0.05
N THR A 95 -11.23 5.46 1.32
CA THR A 95 -11.30 6.81 1.87
C THR A 95 -10.31 7.75 1.17
N THR A 96 -9.07 7.30 0.95
CA THR A 96 -8.04 8.06 0.24
C THR A 96 -8.48 8.37 -1.20
N VAL A 97 -8.96 7.37 -1.92
CA VAL A 97 -9.43 7.56 -3.31
C VAL A 97 -10.66 8.46 -3.39
N ASP A 98 -11.60 8.36 -2.45
CA ASP A 98 -12.77 9.25 -2.38
C ASP A 98 -12.36 10.70 -2.13
N GLU A 99 -11.37 10.92 -1.27
CA GLU A 99 -10.84 12.26 -1.02
C GLU A 99 -10.14 12.85 -2.25
N LEU A 100 -9.34 12.06 -2.96
CA LEU A 100 -8.69 12.47 -4.20
C LEU A 100 -9.70 12.82 -5.31
N ILE A 101 -10.75 12.01 -5.47
CA ILE A 101 -11.84 12.31 -6.41
C ILE A 101 -12.51 13.63 -6.03
N ARG A 102 -12.82 13.83 -4.75
CA ARG A 102 -13.47 15.07 -4.28
C ARG A 102 -12.57 16.30 -4.54
N GLN A 103 -11.28 16.20 -4.27
CA GLN A 103 -10.32 17.28 -4.53
C GLN A 103 -10.25 17.58 -6.04
N PHE A 104 -10.18 16.57 -6.88
CA PHE A 104 -10.24 16.74 -8.34
C PHE A 104 -11.55 17.38 -8.79
N GLU A 105 -12.70 16.95 -8.27
CA GLU A 105 -14.00 17.55 -8.61
C GLU A 105 -14.09 19.02 -8.21
N ASP A 106 -13.43 19.43 -7.13
CA ASP A 106 -13.35 20.83 -6.70
C ASP A 106 -12.59 21.70 -7.73
N THR A 107 -11.62 21.14 -8.49
CA THR A 107 -10.87 21.85 -9.54
C THR A 107 -11.67 22.08 -10.83
N LEU A 108 -12.78 21.39 -11.05
CA LEU A 108 -13.55 21.46 -12.32
C LEU A 108 -14.08 22.88 -12.63
N SER A 109 -14.08 23.79 -11.67
CA SER A 109 -14.44 25.20 -11.86
C SER A 109 -13.25 26.13 -12.00
N GLU A 110 -12.02 25.62 -11.95
CA GLU A 110 -10.78 26.37 -12.00
C GLU A 110 -10.25 26.51 -13.44
N GLU A 111 -9.44 27.54 -13.67
CA GLU A 111 -8.75 27.72 -14.95
C GLU A 111 -7.40 27.00 -14.90
N GLY A 112 -7.03 26.31 -15.98
CA GLY A 112 -5.79 25.57 -16.09
C GLY A 112 -6.03 24.10 -16.38
N TYR A 113 -4.95 23.37 -16.56
CA TYR A 113 -5.04 21.91 -16.70
C TYR A 113 -4.91 21.25 -15.33
N HIS A 114 -5.84 20.34 -15.04
CA HIS A 114 -5.83 19.52 -13.83
C HIS A 114 -6.00 18.06 -14.21
N GLY A 115 -5.04 17.25 -13.83
CA GLY A 115 -5.06 15.80 -14.06
C GLY A 115 -4.94 15.02 -12.76
N LEU A 116 -5.63 13.88 -12.68
CA LEU A 116 -5.50 12.93 -11.58
C LEU A 116 -5.47 11.50 -12.11
N HIS A 117 -4.37 10.80 -11.87
CA HIS A 117 -4.27 9.38 -12.16
C HIS A 117 -3.99 8.61 -10.87
N VAL A 118 -4.87 7.64 -10.55
CA VAL A 118 -4.72 6.79 -9.37
C VAL A 118 -4.71 5.34 -9.79
N SER A 119 -3.68 4.62 -9.34
CA SER A 119 -3.51 3.20 -9.61
C SER A 119 -3.04 2.44 -8.38
N GLN A 120 -3.21 1.13 -8.40
CA GLN A 120 -2.74 0.23 -7.35
C GLN A 120 -2.00 -0.94 -7.95
N GLU A 121 -0.89 -1.31 -7.32
CA GLU A 121 -0.10 -2.46 -7.73
C GLU A 121 0.37 -3.29 -6.53
N VAL A 122 0.58 -4.59 -6.76
CA VAL A 122 1.18 -5.48 -5.76
C VAL A 122 2.69 -5.41 -5.90
N VAL A 123 3.37 -4.83 -4.91
CA VAL A 123 4.83 -4.66 -4.91
C VAL A 123 5.55 -5.72 -4.07
N THR A 124 4.83 -6.40 -3.18
CA THR A 124 5.34 -7.56 -2.43
C THR A 124 4.31 -8.67 -2.41
N ASP A 125 4.71 -9.87 -2.81
CA ASP A 125 3.94 -11.09 -2.59
C ASP A 125 4.91 -12.24 -2.29
N ASN A 126 5.39 -12.30 -1.05
CA ASN A 126 6.31 -13.32 -0.59
C ASN A 126 5.67 -14.26 0.44
N ALA A 127 6.44 -15.14 1.07
CA ALA A 127 5.91 -16.12 2.03
C ALA A 127 5.32 -15.48 3.29
N GLN A 128 5.74 -14.27 3.65
CA GLN A 128 5.36 -13.59 4.89
C GLN A 128 4.49 -12.37 4.66
N TYR A 129 4.80 -11.55 3.65
CA TYR A 129 4.16 -10.26 3.44
C TYR A 129 3.45 -10.16 2.10
N TYR A 130 2.38 -9.39 2.09
CA TYR A 130 1.68 -8.92 0.91
C TYR A 130 1.57 -7.40 1.00
N THR A 131 2.12 -6.67 0.02
CA THR A 131 2.10 -5.20 0.02
C THR A 131 1.47 -4.69 -1.26
N VAL A 132 0.50 -3.80 -1.10
CA VAL A 132 -0.10 -3.02 -2.18
C VAL A 132 0.43 -1.60 -2.09
N LYS A 133 0.88 -1.07 -3.22
CA LYS A 133 1.19 0.35 -3.43
C LYS A 133 -0.03 1.01 -4.07
N LEU A 134 -0.51 2.08 -3.50
CA LEU A 134 -1.45 3.03 -4.10
C LEU A 134 -0.64 4.24 -4.54
N SER A 135 -0.68 4.56 -5.84
CA SER A 135 0.00 5.72 -6.42
C SER A 135 -1.03 6.72 -6.89
N ALA A 136 -0.84 7.99 -6.56
CA ALA A 136 -1.63 9.09 -7.07
C ALA A 136 -0.70 10.11 -7.73
N LEU A 137 -0.93 10.37 -9.01
CA LEU A 137 -0.26 11.41 -9.79
C LEU A 137 -1.25 12.55 -10.03
N GLU A 138 -0.99 13.67 -9.41
CA GLU A 138 -1.69 14.92 -9.66
C GLU A 138 -0.90 15.76 -10.65
N THR A 139 -1.56 16.34 -11.63
CA THR A 139 -0.91 17.12 -12.69
C THR A 139 -1.59 18.47 -12.83
N GLU A 140 -0.80 19.53 -12.69
CA GLU A 140 -1.18 20.91 -12.98
C GLU A 140 -0.13 21.53 -13.95
N ALA A 141 0.61 22.51 -13.49
CA ALA A 141 1.77 23.04 -14.23
C ALA A 141 2.96 22.05 -14.24
N SER A 142 3.01 21.18 -13.24
CA SER A 142 3.95 20.04 -13.10
C SER A 142 3.20 18.83 -12.54
N GLY A 143 3.79 17.63 -12.66
CA GLY A 143 3.29 16.46 -11.95
C GLY A 143 3.75 16.45 -10.50
N TYR A 144 2.96 15.83 -9.63
CA TYR A 144 3.32 15.45 -8.27
C TYR A 144 2.81 14.04 -8.00
N GLU A 145 3.72 13.12 -7.77
CA GLU A 145 3.41 11.73 -7.41
C GLU A 145 3.60 11.51 -5.92
N HIS A 146 2.55 11.00 -5.28
CA HIS A 146 2.63 10.49 -3.92
C HIS A 146 2.15 9.05 -3.84
N ASN A 147 2.73 8.29 -2.92
CA ASN A 147 2.55 6.87 -2.83
C ASN A 147 2.22 6.45 -1.40
N GLN A 148 1.33 5.48 -1.25
CA GLN A 148 1.02 4.87 0.03
C GLN A 148 1.18 3.35 -0.07
N PHE A 149 1.86 2.74 0.91
CA PHE A 149 2.16 1.32 0.92
C PHE A 149 1.42 0.64 2.07
N TYR A 150 0.66 -0.39 1.73
CA TYR A 150 -0.13 -1.17 2.67
C TYR A 150 0.43 -2.57 2.77
N THR A 151 1.03 -2.91 3.90
CA THR A 151 1.64 -4.22 4.12
C THR A 151 0.80 -5.06 5.08
N ILE A 152 0.53 -6.31 4.69
CA ILE A 152 -0.16 -7.32 5.49
C ILE A 152 0.81 -8.47 5.79
N ASP A 153 0.86 -8.91 7.04
CA ASP A 153 1.47 -10.18 7.41
C ASP A 153 0.52 -11.33 7.03
N LYS A 154 0.97 -12.19 6.12
CA LYS A 154 0.16 -13.29 5.57
C LYS A 154 -0.14 -14.41 6.57
N GLN A 155 0.54 -14.44 7.71
CA GLN A 155 0.32 -15.45 8.75
C GLN A 155 -0.77 -15.00 9.73
N THR A 156 -0.82 -13.70 10.02
CA THR A 156 -1.75 -13.14 11.01
C THR A 156 -2.93 -12.41 10.38
N GLY A 157 -2.79 -11.89 9.16
CA GLY A 157 -3.76 -11.02 8.50
C GLY A 157 -3.73 -9.58 9.02
N ASN A 158 -2.78 -9.24 9.87
CA ASN A 158 -2.68 -7.90 10.44
C ASN A 158 -1.92 -6.94 9.52
N VAL A 159 -2.29 -5.67 9.61
CA VAL A 159 -1.50 -4.57 9.03
C VAL A 159 -0.14 -4.52 9.72
N VAL A 160 0.91 -4.25 8.95
CA VAL A 160 2.30 -4.16 9.44
C VAL A 160 2.80 -2.74 9.22
N ALA A 161 3.10 -2.03 10.29
CA ALA A 161 3.82 -0.76 10.25
C ALA A 161 5.34 -1.01 10.23
N LEU A 162 6.12 -0.02 9.78
CA LEU A 162 7.60 -0.13 9.76
C LEU A 162 8.17 -0.51 11.14
N ALA A 163 7.64 0.09 12.21
CA ALA A 163 8.05 -0.21 13.58
C ALA A 163 7.82 -1.67 13.99
N ASP A 164 6.83 -2.34 13.39
CA ASP A 164 6.48 -3.72 13.71
C ASP A 164 7.53 -4.74 13.26
N LEU A 165 8.40 -4.36 12.34
CA LEU A 165 9.50 -5.19 11.86
C LEU A 165 10.63 -5.31 12.87
N PHE A 166 10.76 -4.35 13.80
CA PHE A 166 11.93 -4.18 14.64
C PHE A 166 11.68 -4.55 16.11
N ALA A 167 12.73 -4.98 16.78
CA ALA A 167 12.67 -5.28 18.21
C ALA A 167 12.36 -4.00 19.03
N GLU A 168 11.58 -4.14 20.08
CA GLU A 168 11.23 -3.02 20.95
C GLU A 168 12.49 -2.33 21.52
N GLY A 169 12.54 -1.00 21.37
CA GLY A 169 13.68 -0.18 21.81
C GLY A 169 14.91 -0.26 20.92
N SER A 170 14.84 -0.91 19.74
CA SER A 170 15.91 -0.88 18.76
C SER A 170 16.03 0.51 18.10
N ASP A 171 17.26 0.92 17.77
CA ASP A 171 17.53 2.22 17.12
C ASP A 171 17.47 2.12 15.59
N TYR A 172 16.42 1.46 15.07
CA TYR A 172 16.28 1.25 13.63
C TYR A 172 16.14 2.56 12.84
N ILE A 173 15.47 3.57 13.40
CA ILE A 173 15.29 4.88 12.76
C ILE A 173 16.66 5.50 12.43
N SER A 174 17.53 5.63 13.43
CA SER A 174 18.86 6.22 13.20
C SER A 174 19.71 5.38 12.27
N VAL A 175 19.72 4.06 12.46
CA VAL A 175 20.57 3.15 11.67
C VAL A 175 20.16 3.15 10.19
N ILE A 176 18.88 3.09 9.89
CA ILE A 176 18.37 3.13 8.51
C ILE A 176 18.61 4.52 7.91
N SER A 177 18.31 5.59 8.65
CA SER A 177 18.51 6.96 8.17
C SER A 177 19.97 7.24 7.79
N GLU A 178 20.94 6.83 8.61
CA GLU A 178 22.36 6.99 8.29
C GLU A 178 22.80 6.12 7.09
N ASN A 179 22.18 4.95 6.90
CA ASN A 179 22.42 4.16 5.70
C ASN A 179 21.89 4.86 4.45
N ILE A 180 20.68 5.43 4.50
CA ILE A 180 20.10 6.21 3.39
C ILE A 180 20.96 7.42 3.06
N LYS A 181 21.37 8.22 4.05
CA LYS A 181 22.28 9.35 3.84
C LYS A 181 23.61 8.95 3.19
N THR A 182 24.12 7.78 3.56
CA THR A 182 25.33 7.23 2.93
C THR A 182 25.08 6.91 1.46
N GLN A 183 23.96 6.23 1.13
CA GLN A 183 23.58 5.93 -0.24
C GLN A 183 23.37 7.21 -1.07
N MET A 184 22.68 8.22 -0.52
CA MET A 184 22.50 9.52 -1.17
C MET A 184 23.83 10.17 -1.55
N ARG A 185 24.79 10.23 -0.61
CA ARG A 185 26.14 10.79 -0.88
C ARG A 185 26.89 10.00 -1.95
N GLU A 186 26.84 8.67 -1.89
CA GLU A 186 27.48 7.80 -2.87
C GLU A 186 26.90 8.00 -4.27
N GLN A 187 25.57 8.11 -4.39
CA GLN A 187 24.88 8.33 -5.66
C GLN A 187 25.18 9.73 -6.23
N MET A 188 25.16 10.79 -5.42
CA MET A 188 25.52 12.15 -5.85
C MET A 188 26.98 12.25 -6.30
N VAL A 189 27.89 11.48 -5.71
CA VAL A 189 29.29 11.42 -6.17
C VAL A 189 29.45 10.64 -7.46
N ALA A 190 28.62 9.60 -7.66
CA ALA A 190 28.70 8.75 -8.85
C ALA A 190 28.08 9.39 -10.09
N ASP A 191 27.06 10.25 -9.93
CA ASP A 191 26.35 10.91 -11.03
C ASP A 191 26.01 12.36 -10.65
N GLU A 192 26.56 13.34 -11.41
CA GLU A 192 26.30 14.77 -11.22
C GLU A 192 24.84 15.18 -11.47
N GLY A 193 24.05 14.35 -12.13
CA GLY A 193 22.62 14.56 -12.36
C GLY A 193 21.75 14.13 -11.18
N VAL A 194 22.30 13.40 -10.21
CA VAL A 194 21.58 12.95 -9.00
C VAL A 194 21.73 13.99 -7.89
N ILE A 195 20.63 14.49 -7.38
CA ILE A 195 20.58 15.47 -6.30
C ILE A 195 19.61 15.01 -5.23
N TYR A 196 20.07 15.00 -3.99
CA TYR A 196 19.22 14.81 -2.81
C TYR A 196 19.28 16.04 -1.92
N PHE A 197 18.22 16.31 -1.19
CA PHE A 197 18.20 17.35 -0.15
C PHE A 197 18.98 16.84 1.06
N LEU A 198 20.30 16.97 0.98
CA LEU A 198 21.22 16.49 2.00
C LEU A 198 22.48 17.36 2.03
N ASP A 199 22.90 17.75 3.23
CA ASP A 199 24.10 18.54 3.49
C ASP A 199 24.09 19.93 2.79
N ASP A 200 22.91 20.48 2.46
CA ASP A 200 22.75 21.83 1.92
C ASP A 200 22.91 22.85 3.04
N GLU A 201 23.94 23.71 2.91
CA GLU A 201 24.24 24.76 3.90
C GLU A 201 23.37 26.01 3.70
N ASP A 202 22.85 26.22 2.49
CA ASP A 202 22.01 27.38 2.15
C ASP A 202 20.56 27.19 2.56
N MET A 203 20.07 25.93 2.52
CA MET A 203 18.68 25.56 2.87
C MET A 203 18.64 24.35 3.82
N PRO A 204 19.21 24.45 5.02
CA PRO A 204 19.37 23.30 5.90
C PRO A 204 18.04 22.69 6.41
N GLU A 205 16.95 23.46 6.37
CA GLU A 205 15.63 23.01 6.78
C GLU A 205 15.00 21.98 5.83
N PHE A 206 15.43 21.91 4.58
CA PHE A 206 14.99 20.92 3.61
C PHE A 206 15.80 19.63 3.64
N ASN A 207 16.96 19.64 4.31
CA ASN A 207 17.81 18.45 4.37
C ASN A 207 17.08 17.27 5.04
N PHE A 208 17.18 16.12 4.40
CA PHE A 208 16.71 14.85 4.99
C PHE A 208 17.38 14.59 6.35
N GLN A 209 16.59 14.53 7.39
CA GLN A 209 17.05 14.30 8.76
C GLN A 209 17.00 12.82 9.14
N SER A 210 15.84 12.20 9.06
CA SER A 210 15.62 10.81 9.40
C SER A 210 14.30 10.30 8.84
N ILE A 211 14.19 8.99 8.69
CA ILE A 211 12.89 8.33 8.55
C ILE A 211 12.07 8.47 9.83
N THR A 212 10.79 8.11 9.75
CA THR A 212 9.86 8.05 10.88
C THR A 212 9.23 6.66 10.97
N GLU A 213 8.42 6.42 11.98
CA GLU A 213 7.62 5.19 12.12
C GLU A 213 6.57 5.05 11.00
N GLN A 214 6.18 6.17 10.37
CA GLN A 214 5.19 6.24 9.30
C GLN A 214 5.80 6.25 7.90
N THR A 215 7.13 6.21 7.78
CA THR A 215 7.79 6.21 6.48
C THR A 215 7.39 4.97 5.69
N ASN A 216 7.04 5.16 4.42
CA ASN A 216 6.65 4.10 3.50
C ASN A 216 7.74 3.05 3.31
N PHE A 217 7.33 1.79 3.28
CA PHE A 217 8.25 0.67 3.05
C PHE A 217 7.56 -0.50 2.35
N TYR A 218 8.37 -1.34 1.73
CA TYR A 218 7.95 -2.63 1.22
C TYR A 218 9.14 -3.61 1.18
N PHE A 219 8.91 -4.86 0.75
CA PHE A 219 9.99 -5.82 0.50
C PHE A 219 10.10 -6.07 -1.00
N ASN A 220 11.30 -5.93 -1.56
CA ASN A 220 11.53 -6.23 -2.97
C ASN A 220 11.50 -7.76 -3.22
N GLU A 221 11.63 -8.17 -4.48
CA GLU A 221 11.64 -9.59 -4.89
C GLU A 221 12.76 -10.41 -4.21
N SER A 222 13.85 -9.77 -3.81
CA SER A 222 14.94 -10.39 -3.07
C SER A 222 14.68 -10.51 -1.56
N GLY A 223 13.53 -9.99 -1.08
CA GLY A 223 13.17 -9.95 0.33
C GLY A 223 13.94 -8.89 1.13
N GLU A 224 14.52 -7.90 0.47
CA GLU A 224 15.19 -6.78 1.12
C GLU A 224 14.20 -5.68 1.43
N LEU A 225 14.35 -5.05 2.60
CA LEU A 225 13.56 -3.88 2.98
C LEU A 225 13.88 -2.71 2.05
N VAL A 226 12.86 -2.09 1.50
CA VAL A 226 12.95 -0.85 0.73
C VAL A 226 12.23 0.25 1.49
N ILE A 227 12.87 1.40 1.65
CA ILE A 227 12.28 2.63 2.15
C ILE A 227 11.95 3.51 0.95
N ALA A 228 10.69 3.94 0.86
CA ALA A 228 10.17 4.74 -0.23
C ALA A 228 9.80 6.14 0.25
N PHE A 229 10.09 7.13 -0.59
CA PHE A 229 9.76 8.55 -0.36
C PHE A 229 8.87 9.07 -1.48
N ASP A 230 8.07 10.06 -1.18
CA ASP A 230 7.27 10.75 -2.18
C ASP A 230 8.15 11.69 -3.03
N GLU A 231 7.63 12.09 -4.18
CA GLU A 231 8.24 13.12 -5.01
C GLU A 231 8.39 14.42 -4.20
N TYR A 232 9.51 15.10 -4.33
CA TYR A 232 9.92 16.29 -3.56
C TYR A 232 10.20 16.08 -2.06
N GLU A 233 10.02 14.89 -1.50
CA GLU A 233 10.26 14.67 -0.07
C GLU A 233 11.76 14.73 0.30
N VAL A 234 12.61 14.12 -0.51
CA VAL A 234 14.06 14.03 -0.26
C VAL A 234 14.93 14.43 -1.46
N ALA A 235 14.31 14.78 -2.59
CA ALA A 235 14.97 15.11 -3.85
C ALA A 235 14.11 16.07 -4.68
N PRO A 236 14.69 16.81 -5.66
CA PRO A 236 13.92 17.58 -6.62
C PRO A 236 13.00 16.69 -7.48
N GLY A 237 11.85 17.22 -7.92
CA GLY A 237 10.81 16.47 -8.63
C GLY A 237 11.29 15.73 -9.89
N TYR A 238 12.33 16.19 -10.59
CA TYR A 238 12.88 15.44 -11.73
C TYR A 238 13.51 14.09 -11.36
N MET A 239 13.76 13.84 -10.07
CA MET A 239 14.23 12.57 -9.54
C MET A 239 13.07 11.57 -9.31
N GLY A 240 11.81 12.04 -9.44
CA GLY A 240 10.63 11.24 -9.11
C GLY A 240 10.51 10.93 -7.62
N ALA A 241 9.94 9.79 -7.30
CA ALA A 241 9.78 9.26 -5.95
C ALA A 241 10.96 8.33 -5.59
N PRO A 242 11.96 8.78 -4.79
CA PRO A 242 13.16 7.99 -4.55
C PRO A 242 12.94 6.80 -3.63
N GLU A 243 13.61 5.70 -3.92
CA GLU A 243 13.58 4.47 -3.12
C GLU A 243 14.98 4.02 -2.73
N PHE A 244 15.12 3.50 -1.51
CA PHE A 244 16.40 3.03 -0.98
C PHE A 244 16.29 1.59 -0.48
N VAL A 245 17.02 0.68 -1.11
CA VAL A 245 17.16 -0.69 -0.63
C VAL A 245 18.05 -0.71 0.61
N ILE A 246 17.56 -1.26 1.69
CA ILE A 246 18.30 -1.36 2.95
C ILE A 246 18.95 -2.75 3.03
N PRO A 247 20.29 -2.84 2.92
CA PRO A 247 20.97 -4.12 2.97
C PRO A 247 20.69 -4.87 4.27
N GLN A 248 20.46 -6.18 4.20
CA GLN A 248 20.17 -7.01 5.38
C GLN A 248 21.21 -6.86 6.51
N LYS A 249 22.49 -6.61 6.18
CA LYS A 249 23.54 -6.36 7.18
C LYS A 249 23.28 -5.11 8.04
N VAL A 250 22.51 -4.14 7.53
CA VAL A 250 22.15 -2.89 8.23
C VAL A 250 21.08 -3.15 9.27
N THR A 251 20.10 -4.00 8.94
CA THR A 251 18.99 -4.35 9.84
C THR A 251 19.28 -5.58 10.71
N ALA A 252 20.41 -6.29 10.46
CA ALA A 252 20.79 -7.47 11.22
C ALA A 252 20.91 -7.15 12.72
N GLY A 253 20.13 -7.87 13.56
CA GLY A 253 20.07 -7.67 14.99
C GLY A 253 19.12 -6.57 15.47
N LEU A 254 18.44 -5.87 14.56
CA LEU A 254 17.38 -4.91 14.87
C LEU A 254 15.98 -5.51 14.67
N LEU A 255 15.86 -6.50 13.77
CA LEU A 255 14.60 -7.20 13.46
C LEU A 255 14.11 -8.07 14.64
N LYS A 256 12.80 -8.29 14.72
CA LYS A 256 12.14 -9.21 15.67
C LYS A 256 12.49 -10.65 15.40
#